data_9d13f7f68dad84f180b15d9e572f5f7b
#
_entry.id   9d13f7f68dad84f180b15d9e572f5f7b
#
_cell.length_a   1.000
_cell.length_b   1.000
_cell.length_c   1.000
_cell.angle_alpha   90.00
_cell.angle_beta   90.00
_cell.angle_gamma   90.00
#
_symmetry.space_group_name_H-M   'P 1'
#
loop_
_entity.id
_entity.type
_entity.pdbx_description
1 polymer ?
#
loop_
_entity_poly.entity_id
_entity_poly.type
_entity_poly.pdbx_seq_one_letter_code
_entity_poly.pdbx_strand_id
1 'polypeptide(L)'
;VNAAVSALAEAPLMAAPVPALKWLGRVDYENTWRAMQRFTDERNPATADEVWLLEHDPVFTLGMNADRTHVLAPKDIPVIQIDRGGEVTYHGPGQLVVYPLIDVRRAGLGVRDLVTALERTVVAYLAGVGVSGECRPKAPGVYVTGRKIASVGLRIRRHGSYHGLAFNVRMDLEPFERINPCGYPGLEMTQLCQFRSDANVADVAAEFGPLFVAILDQVRQARARAKE
;
A
#
# COMPACT_ATOMS: atom_id res chain seq x y z
N VAL A 1 -7.06 -11.55 -56.84
CA VAL A 1 -7.91 -12.00 -55.72
C VAL A 1 -7.45 -11.23 -54.52
N ASN A 2 -8.34 -10.38 -54.04
CA ASN A 2 -8.08 -9.23 -53.17
C ASN A 2 -7.79 -9.59 -51.72
N ALA A 3 -6.81 -8.89 -51.18
CA ALA A 3 -6.56 -8.66 -49.79
C ALA A 3 -7.69 -7.85 -49.16
N ALA A 4 -8.27 -8.40 -48.08
CA ALA A 4 -8.98 -7.62 -47.09
C ALA A 4 -8.34 -7.93 -45.73
N VAL A 5 -7.20 -7.29 -45.47
CA VAL A 5 -6.69 -7.16 -44.10
C VAL A 5 -7.53 -6.04 -43.46
N SER A 6 -8.59 -6.45 -42.77
CA SER A 6 -9.39 -5.56 -41.94
C SER A 6 -8.50 -5.08 -40.81
N ALA A 7 -8.16 -3.80 -40.83
CA ALA A 7 -7.57 -3.07 -39.72
C ALA A 7 -8.57 -3.10 -38.55
N LEU A 8 -8.35 -3.97 -37.58
CA LEU A 8 -8.92 -3.81 -36.26
C LEU A 8 -8.30 -2.55 -35.67
N ALA A 9 -8.96 -1.43 -35.83
CA ALA A 9 -8.63 -0.20 -35.13
C ALA A 9 -8.70 -0.53 -33.63
N GLU A 10 -7.56 -0.56 -32.97
CA GLU A 10 -7.50 -0.66 -31.51
C GLU A 10 -8.29 0.53 -30.93
N ALA A 11 -9.38 0.24 -30.24
CA ALA A 11 -10.14 1.26 -29.53
C ALA A 11 -9.17 1.99 -28.57
N PRO A 12 -9.21 3.32 -28.51
CA PRO A 12 -8.33 4.07 -27.61
C PRO A 12 -8.54 3.54 -26.19
N LEU A 13 -7.45 3.28 -25.49
CA LEU A 13 -7.44 2.80 -24.11
C LEU A 13 -8.27 3.80 -23.29
N MET A 14 -9.54 3.47 -23.03
CA MET A 14 -10.43 4.30 -22.22
C MET A 14 -9.71 4.60 -20.92
N ALA A 15 -9.59 5.88 -20.56
CA ALA A 15 -8.98 6.26 -19.28
C ALA A 15 -9.65 5.46 -18.17
N ALA A 16 -8.89 4.66 -17.43
CA ALA A 16 -9.46 3.90 -16.33
C ALA A 16 -10.09 4.89 -15.33
N PRO A 17 -11.27 4.60 -14.79
CA PRO A 17 -11.91 5.51 -13.86
C PRO A 17 -10.99 5.81 -12.67
N VAL A 18 -10.99 7.07 -12.25
CA VAL A 18 -10.21 7.53 -11.10
C VAL A 18 -10.74 6.80 -9.85
N PRO A 19 -9.90 6.16 -9.04
CA PRO A 19 -10.35 5.51 -7.81
C PRO A 19 -10.96 6.51 -6.83
N ALA A 20 -12.04 6.13 -6.15
CA ALA A 20 -12.64 6.93 -5.10
C ALA A 20 -11.77 6.90 -3.83
N LEU A 21 -11.41 8.06 -3.30
CA LEU A 21 -10.67 8.17 -2.04
C LEU A 21 -11.65 8.15 -0.86
N LYS A 22 -11.39 7.28 0.13
CA LYS A 22 -12.20 7.16 1.35
C LYS A 22 -11.33 7.27 2.59
N TRP A 23 -11.54 8.29 3.39
CA TRP A 23 -10.98 8.39 4.73
C TRP A 23 -11.90 7.67 5.72
N LEU A 24 -11.41 6.61 6.39
CA LEU A 24 -12.19 5.79 7.31
C LEU A 24 -11.91 6.11 8.78
N GLY A 25 -10.96 7.01 9.07
CA GLY A 25 -10.52 7.27 10.43
C GLY A 25 -9.80 6.06 11.04
N ARG A 26 -9.88 5.95 12.37
CA ARG A 26 -9.31 4.82 13.11
C ARG A 26 -10.32 3.70 13.21
N VAL A 27 -9.93 2.51 12.75
CA VAL A 27 -10.80 1.34 12.60
C VAL A 27 -10.13 0.05 13.05
N ASP A 28 -10.93 -0.91 13.51
CA ASP A 28 -10.50 -2.26 13.84
C ASP A 28 -9.92 -2.98 12.62
N TYR A 29 -8.81 -3.69 12.83
CA TYR A 29 -8.09 -4.35 11.73
C TYR A 29 -8.89 -5.50 11.13
N GLU A 30 -9.42 -6.41 11.93
CA GLU A 30 -10.07 -7.63 11.44
C GLU A 30 -11.36 -7.30 10.67
N ASN A 31 -12.16 -6.38 11.19
CA ASN A 31 -13.38 -5.91 10.52
C ASN A 31 -13.06 -5.27 9.16
N THR A 32 -12.00 -4.46 9.10
CA THR A 32 -11.54 -3.82 7.87
C THR A 32 -11.00 -4.85 6.88
N TRP A 33 -10.21 -5.82 7.32
CA TRP A 33 -9.73 -6.91 6.49
C TRP A 33 -10.89 -7.71 5.88
N ARG A 34 -11.88 -8.09 6.69
CA ARG A 34 -13.10 -8.77 6.21
C ARG A 34 -13.88 -7.90 5.21
N ALA A 35 -13.95 -6.60 5.43
CA ALA A 35 -14.59 -5.68 4.50
C ALA A 35 -13.86 -5.61 3.16
N MET A 36 -12.51 -5.56 3.16
CA MET A 36 -11.71 -5.61 1.92
C MET A 36 -11.91 -6.93 1.16
N GLN A 37 -11.97 -8.06 1.87
CA GLN A 37 -12.24 -9.37 1.26
C GLN A 37 -13.61 -9.40 0.59
N ARG A 38 -14.67 -8.97 1.30
CA ARG A 38 -16.03 -8.88 0.72
C ARG A 38 -16.05 -7.97 -0.50
N PHE A 39 -15.51 -6.75 -0.39
CA PHE A 39 -15.45 -5.81 -1.52
C PHE A 39 -14.77 -6.43 -2.75
N THR A 40 -13.70 -7.19 -2.53
CA THR A 40 -12.96 -7.87 -3.61
C THR A 40 -13.73 -9.05 -4.18
N ASP A 41 -14.40 -9.84 -3.34
CA ASP A 41 -15.16 -11.03 -3.79
C ASP A 41 -16.48 -10.68 -4.50
N GLU A 42 -17.15 -9.61 -4.08
CA GLU A 42 -18.42 -9.14 -4.63
C GLU A 42 -18.23 -8.22 -5.84
N ARG A 43 -16.99 -7.88 -6.17
CA ARG A 43 -16.65 -7.00 -7.28
C ARG A 43 -17.17 -7.53 -8.61
N ASN A 44 -17.73 -6.63 -9.42
CA ASN A 44 -18.18 -6.87 -10.78
C ASN A 44 -17.61 -5.80 -11.74
N PRO A 45 -17.80 -5.89 -13.06
CA PRO A 45 -17.26 -4.92 -14.02
C PRO A 45 -17.68 -3.47 -13.79
N ALA A 46 -18.84 -3.22 -13.16
CA ALA A 46 -19.32 -1.87 -12.83
C ALA A 46 -18.81 -1.35 -11.48
N THR A 47 -18.19 -2.19 -10.66
CA THR A 47 -17.67 -1.78 -9.35
C THR A 47 -16.52 -0.81 -9.53
N ALA A 48 -16.66 0.41 -9.00
CA ALA A 48 -15.60 1.40 -9.00
C ALA A 48 -14.40 0.95 -8.17
N ASP A 49 -13.21 1.43 -8.54
CA ASP A 49 -12.00 1.26 -7.71
C ASP A 49 -12.04 2.23 -6.53
N GLU A 50 -11.49 1.80 -5.41
CA GLU A 50 -11.43 2.61 -4.20
C GLU A 50 -10.01 2.61 -3.62
N VAL A 51 -9.66 3.68 -2.90
CA VAL A 51 -8.48 3.74 -2.06
C VAL A 51 -8.94 4.12 -0.66
N TRP A 52 -8.77 3.19 0.26
CA TRP A 52 -9.10 3.42 1.66
C TRP A 52 -7.87 3.93 2.39
N LEU A 53 -8.02 5.09 3.06
CA LEU A 53 -7.02 5.71 3.92
C LEU A 53 -7.54 5.63 5.35
N LEU A 54 -6.70 5.20 6.29
CA LEU A 54 -7.17 4.91 7.64
C LEU A 54 -6.03 4.78 8.64
N GLU A 55 -6.36 4.59 9.90
CA GLU A 55 -5.50 4.12 10.97
C GLU A 55 -6.09 2.85 11.57
N HIS A 56 -5.26 2.00 12.19
CA HIS A 56 -5.72 0.85 12.97
C HIS A 56 -5.47 1.01 14.46
N ASP A 57 -6.24 0.27 15.26
CA ASP A 57 -5.87 -0.05 16.62
C ASP A 57 -4.59 -0.91 16.64
N PRO A 58 -3.86 -0.95 17.78
CA PRO A 58 -2.63 -1.72 17.89
C PRO A 58 -2.82 -3.19 17.51
N VAL A 59 -2.07 -3.68 16.51
CA VAL A 59 -2.11 -5.05 16.03
C VAL A 59 -0.82 -5.46 15.35
N PHE A 60 -0.34 -6.67 15.63
CA PHE A 60 0.66 -7.34 14.81
C PHE A 60 -0.02 -8.19 13.74
N THR A 61 0.43 -8.07 12.49
CA THR A 61 -0.08 -8.88 11.39
C THR A 61 1.03 -9.73 10.79
N LEU A 62 0.77 -11.04 10.66
CA LEU A 62 1.67 -11.96 9.96
C LEU A 62 1.17 -12.19 8.54
N GLY A 63 2.04 -11.99 7.57
CA GLY A 63 1.76 -12.32 6.19
C GLY A 63 1.59 -13.82 5.98
N MET A 64 1.14 -14.22 4.80
CA MET A 64 0.72 -15.60 4.48
C MET A 64 1.81 -16.65 4.76
N ASN A 65 3.07 -16.30 4.52
CA ASN A 65 4.23 -17.20 4.71
C ASN A 65 5.15 -16.71 5.84
N ALA A 66 4.63 -15.85 6.74
CA ALA A 66 5.44 -15.29 7.82
C ALA A 66 5.82 -16.36 8.84
N ASP A 67 7.09 -16.34 9.27
CA ASP A 67 7.57 -17.16 10.37
C ASP A 67 7.16 -16.51 11.70
N ARG A 68 6.41 -17.25 12.52
CA ARG A 68 5.98 -16.80 13.85
C ARG A 68 7.14 -16.56 14.82
N THR A 69 8.32 -17.09 14.56
CA THR A 69 9.53 -16.83 15.36
C THR A 69 9.97 -15.38 15.28
N HIS A 70 9.51 -14.64 14.27
CA HIS A 70 9.74 -13.19 14.16
C HIS A 70 8.85 -12.34 15.10
N VAL A 71 7.91 -12.94 15.83
CA VAL A 71 7.15 -12.30 16.91
C VAL A 71 7.85 -12.60 18.23
N LEU A 72 8.63 -11.65 18.74
CA LEU A 72 9.51 -11.85 19.88
C LEU A 72 8.78 -11.70 21.22
N ALA A 73 7.99 -10.63 21.39
CA ALA A 73 7.29 -10.31 22.64
C ALA A 73 6.01 -9.48 22.39
N PRO A 74 4.93 -10.09 21.90
CA PRO A 74 3.72 -9.34 21.51
C PRO A 74 2.99 -8.70 22.71
N LYS A 75 3.21 -9.22 23.94
CA LYS A 75 2.53 -8.77 25.16
C LYS A 75 0.99 -8.81 24.95
N ASP A 76 0.32 -7.68 25.21
CA ASP A 76 -1.13 -7.48 25.11
C ASP A 76 -1.63 -7.11 23.69
N ILE A 77 -0.70 -6.88 22.74
CA ILE A 77 -1.07 -6.53 21.35
C ILE A 77 -1.50 -7.80 20.60
N PRO A 78 -2.71 -7.82 19.99
CA PRO A 78 -3.18 -8.96 19.21
C PRO A 78 -2.23 -9.31 18.05
N VAL A 79 -2.10 -10.61 17.76
CA VAL A 79 -1.33 -11.14 16.63
C VAL A 79 -2.27 -11.87 15.68
N ILE A 80 -2.46 -11.35 14.47
CA ILE A 80 -3.41 -11.87 13.49
C ILE A 80 -2.67 -12.41 12.28
N GLN A 81 -2.95 -13.69 11.93
CA GLN A 81 -2.49 -14.28 10.68
C GLN A 81 -3.40 -13.83 9.54
N ILE A 82 -2.81 -13.29 8.48
CA ILE A 82 -3.54 -12.73 7.34
C ILE A 82 -2.95 -13.19 6.00
N ASP A 83 -3.58 -12.80 4.91
CA ASP A 83 -3.30 -13.32 3.57
C ASP A 83 -2.54 -12.32 2.65
N ARG A 84 -1.92 -11.25 3.20
CA ARG A 84 -1.00 -10.39 2.44
C ARG A 84 0.37 -11.06 2.21
N GLY A 85 1.11 -10.56 1.24
CA GLY A 85 2.53 -10.88 1.13
C GLY A 85 3.38 -10.29 2.26
N GLY A 86 4.60 -10.82 2.41
CA GLY A 86 5.58 -10.36 3.40
C GLY A 86 5.43 -11.01 4.77
N GLU A 87 6.32 -10.63 5.67
CA GLU A 87 6.51 -11.13 7.03
C GLU A 87 5.64 -10.37 8.05
N VAL A 88 6.04 -10.42 9.34
CA VAL A 88 5.38 -9.70 10.41
C VAL A 88 5.55 -8.18 10.28
N THR A 89 4.52 -7.43 10.64
CA THR A 89 4.58 -5.97 10.85
C THR A 89 3.65 -5.55 11.97
N TYR A 90 3.73 -4.28 12.36
CA TYR A 90 2.88 -3.64 13.36
C TYR A 90 2.03 -2.54 12.71
N HIS A 91 0.78 -2.45 13.13
CA HIS A 91 -0.10 -1.31 12.87
C HIS A 91 -0.58 -0.74 14.19
N GLY A 92 -0.72 0.58 14.22
CA GLY A 92 -1.22 1.28 15.41
C GLY A 92 -1.55 2.75 15.11
N PRO A 93 -2.12 3.46 16.10
CA PRO A 93 -2.45 4.88 15.98
C PRO A 93 -1.23 5.71 15.58
N GLY A 94 -1.45 6.69 14.71
CA GLY A 94 -0.36 7.52 14.17
C GLY A 94 0.33 6.95 12.94
N GLN A 95 -0.13 5.79 12.40
CA GLN A 95 0.31 5.21 11.14
C GLN A 95 -0.76 5.39 10.07
N LEU A 96 -0.41 6.06 8.96
CA LEU A 96 -1.29 6.09 7.80
C LEU A 96 -1.25 4.74 7.08
N VAL A 97 -2.40 4.08 7.02
CA VAL A 97 -2.58 2.85 6.24
C VAL A 97 -3.35 3.18 4.97
N VAL A 98 -2.88 2.67 3.83
CA VAL A 98 -3.47 2.91 2.50
C VAL A 98 -3.75 1.58 1.82
N TYR A 99 -5.01 1.31 1.56
CA TYR A 99 -5.48 0.10 0.89
C TYR A 99 -6.05 0.41 -0.50
N PRO A 100 -5.27 0.22 -1.59
CA PRO A 100 -5.78 0.34 -2.95
C PRO A 100 -6.60 -0.90 -3.32
N LEU A 101 -7.90 -0.74 -3.47
CA LEU A 101 -8.86 -1.76 -3.90
C LEU A 101 -9.12 -1.58 -5.41
N ILE A 102 -8.13 -1.98 -6.21
CA ILE A 102 -8.06 -1.73 -7.66
C ILE A 102 -8.30 -3.02 -8.43
N ASP A 103 -9.11 -2.95 -9.48
CA ASP A 103 -9.14 -4.00 -10.49
C ASP A 103 -7.89 -3.89 -11.38
N VAL A 104 -6.88 -4.71 -11.06
CA VAL A 104 -5.58 -4.67 -11.74
C VAL A 104 -5.66 -5.09 -13.19
N ARG A 105 -6.63 -5.96 -13.56
CA ARG A 105 -6.85 -6.38 -14.94
C ARG A 105 -7.40 -5.20 -15.76
N ARG A 106 -8.46 -4.56 -15.27
CA ARG A 106 -9.05 -3.37 -15.89
C ARG A 106 -8.04 -2.22 -15.99
N ALA A 107 -7.24 -2.02 -14.95
CA ALA A 107 -6.19 -1.00 -14.92
C ALA A 107 -4.97 -1.34 -15.79
N GLY A 108 -4.85 -2.56 -16.32
CA GLY A 108 -3.68 -3.02 -17.07
C GLY A 108 -2.41 -3.13 -16.23
N LEU A 109 -2.53 -3.26 -14.91
CA LEU A 109 -1.46 -3.28 -13.91
C LEU A 109 -1.18 -4.69 -13.38
N GLY A 110 -0.02 -4.86 -12.76
CA GLY A 110 0.33 -6.03 -11.94
C GLY A 110 0.66 -5.64 -10.52
N VAL A 111 0.94 -6.63 -9.67
CA VAL A 111 1.36 -6.42 -8.27
C VAL A 111 2.54 -5.47 -8.17
N ARG A 112 3.57 -5.67 -9.00
CA ARG A 112 4.78 -4.83 -8.97
C ARG A 112 4.50 -3.37 -9.29
N ASP A 113 3.55 -3.11 -10.19
CA ASP A 113 3.18 -1.75 -10.56
C ASP A 113 2.51 -1.03 -9.39
N LEU A 114 1.63 -1.72 -8.64
CA LEU A 114 1.01 -1.18 -7.43
C LEU A 114 2.04 -0.93 -6.32
N VAL A 115 2.97 -1.86 -6.10
CA VAL A 115 4.09 -1.66 -5.17
C VAL A 115 4.88 -0.42 -5.57
N THR A 116 5.28 -0.31 -6.84
CA THR A 116 6.01 0.85 -7.38
C THR A 116 5.22 2.15 -7.20
N ALA A 117 3.90 2.14 -7.44
CA ALA A 117 3.07 3.33 -7.26
C ALA A 117 3.04 3.77 -5.79
N LEU A 118 2.86 2.84 -4.84
CA LEU A 118 2.85 3.13 -3.41
C LEU A 118 4.21 3.66 -2.94
N GLU A 119 5.31 3.00 -3.30
CA GLU A 119 6.66 3.42 -2.94
C GLU A 119 7.00 4.80 -3.52
N ARG A 120 6.73 5.03 -4.82
CA ARG A 120 6.94 6.32 -5.46
C ARG A 120 6.12 7.44 -4.82
N THR A 121 4.92 7.13 -4.34
CA THR A 121 4.09 8.12 -3.64
C THR A 121 4.73 8.53 -2.32
N VAL A 122 5.23 7.58 -1.53
CA VAL A 122 5.95 7.91 -0.28
C VAL A 122 7.21 8.73 -0.58
N VAL A 123 8.01 8.32 -1.58
CA VAL A 123 9.22 9.06 -1.97
C VAL A 123 8.89 10.48 -2.43
N ALA A 124 7.86 10.65 -3.26
CA ALA A 124 7.44 11.98 -3.74
C ALA A 124 6.88 12.84 -2.59
N TYR A 125 6.11 12.24 -1.68
CA TYR A 125 5.60 12.92 -0.50
C TYR A 125 6.74 13.42 0.39
N LEU A 126 7.71 12.56 0.70
CA LEU A 126 8.89 12.91 1.48
C LEU A 126 9.72 14.01 0.81
N ALA A 127 9.92 13.95 -0.50
CA ALA A 127 10.61 14.98 -1.25
C ALA A 127 9.91 16.35 -1.14
N GLY A 128 8.57 16.38 -1.14
CA GLY A 128 7.76 17.58 -0.94
C GLY A 128 7.99 18.26 0.42
N VAL A 129 8.46 17.52 1.42
CA VAL A 129 8.82 18.03 2.76
C VAL A 129 10.34 18.08 2.98
N GLY A 130 11.14 17.99 1.91
CA GLY A 130 12.60 18.12 1.96
C GLY A 130 13.33 16.89 2.48
N VAL A 131 12.69 15.71 2.49
CA VAL A 131 13.28 14.46 2.99
C VAL A 131 13.57 13.51 1.82
N SER A 132 14.78 12.95 1.76
CA SER A 132 15.15 11.96 0.76
C SER A 132 14.74 10.55 1.21
N GLY A 133 13.79 9.94 0.49
CA GLY A 133 13.40 8.54 0.65
C GLY A 133 14.02 7.64 -0.40
N GLU A 134 14.38 6.41 -0.04
CA GLU A 134 14.93 5.40 -0.95
C GLU A 134 14.12 4.10 -0.90
N CYS A 135 13.99 3.43 -2.05
CA CYS A 135 13.47 2.06 -2.14
C CYS A 135 14.63 1.07 -2.21
N ARG A 136 14.45 -0.14 -1.67
CA ARG A 136 15.49 -1.19 -1.68
C ARG A 136 15.04 -2.42 -2.46
N PRO A 137 15.89 -2.96 -3.36
CA PRO A 137 15.59 -4.22 -4.04
C PRO A 137 15.32 -5.35 -3.03
N LYS A 138 14.27 -6.15 -3.27
CA LYS A 138 13.88 -7.32 -2.46
C LYS A 138 13.42 -6.99 -1.02
N ALA A 139 13.32 -5.73 -0.64
CA ALA A 139 12.86 -5.27 0.66
C ALA A 139 11.79 -4.16 0.51
N PRO A 140 10.57 -4.51 0.01
CA PRO A 140 9.54 -3.52 -0.32
C PRO A 140 9.25 -2.56 0.82
N GLY A 141 9.10 -1.27 0.44
CA GLY A 141 8.90 -0.17 1.35
C GLY A 141 9.90 0.97 1.11
N VAL A 142 9.81 2.02 1.91
CA VAL A 142 10.64 3.20 1.78
C VAL A 142 11.48 3.42 3.03
N TYR A 143 12.71 3.86 2.83
CA TYR A 143 13.70 4.06 3.87
C TYR A 143 14.21 5.50 3.84
N VAL A 144 14.53 6.05 5.02
CA VAL A 144 15.17 7.35 5.20
C VAL A 144 16.39 7.14 6.08
N THR A 145 17.57 7.52 5.59
CA THR A 145 18.85 7.32 6.30
C THR A 145 19.04 5.89 6.86
N GLY A 146 18.66 4.88 6.06
CA GLY A 146 18.80 3.48 6.43
C GLY A 146 17.64 2.89 7.25
N ARG A 147 16.77 3.72 7.87
CA ARG A 147 15.63 3.31 8.70
C ARG A 147 14.35 3.25 7.88
N LYS A 148 13.50 2.26 8.14
CA LYS A 148 12.27 2.06 7.38
C LYS A 148 11.16 2.99 7.87
N ILE A 149 10.60 3.79 6.95
CA ILE A 149 9.51 4.72 7.24
C ILE A 149 8.15 4.21 6.74
N ALA A 150 8.16 3.35 5.71
CA ALA A 150 6.94 2.77 5.17
C ALA A 150 7.14 1.32 4.74
N SER A 151 6.15 0.48 4.98
CA SER A 151 6.10 -0.94 4.62
C SER A 151 5.03 -1.20 3.58
N VAL A 152 5.30 -2.09 2.62
CA VAL A 152 4.35 -2.45 1.56
C VAL A 152 4.12 -3.96 1.57
N GLY A 153 2.84 -4.36 1.56
CA GLY A 153 2.43 -5.74 1.43
C GLY A 153 1.02 -5.81 0.81
N LEU A 154 0.91 -6.39 -0.37
CA LEU A 154 -0.32 -6.49 -1.16
C LEU A 154 -0.79 -7.94 -1.30
N ARG A 155 -2.07 -8.09 -1.62
CA ARG A 155 -2.69 -9.31 -2.13
C ARG A 155 -3.47 -9.00 -3.39
N ILE A 156 -3.41 -9.90 -4.37
CA ILE A 156 -4.33 -9.89 -5.52
C ILE A 156 -5.19 -11.16 -5.43
N ARG A 157 -6.50 -10.99 -5.53
CA ARG A 157 -7.48 -12.06 -5.56
C ARG A 157 -8.57 -11.70 -6.56
N ARG A 158 -8.91 -12.62 -7.48
CA ARG A 158 -9.92 -12.40 -8.53
C ARG A 158 -9.74 -11.06 -9.27
N HIS A 159 -8.49 -10.69 -9.57
CA HIS A 159 -8.08 -9.43 -10.20
C HIS A 159 -8.20 -8.17 -9.32
N GLY A 160 -8.79 -8.25 -8.13
CA GLY A 160 -8.82 -7.14 -7.16
C GLY A 160 -7.60 -7.13 -6.27
N SER A 161 -7.01 -5.94 -6.04
CA SER A 161 -5.99 -5.73 -5.02
C SER A 161 -6.62 -5.41 -3.67
N TYR A 162 -5.96 -5.78 -2.58
CA TYR A 162 -6.26 -5.35 -1.22
C TYR A 162 -5.02 -5.45 -0.32
N HIS A 163 -5.10 -4.99 0.94
CA HIS A 163 -3.95 -4.55 1.71
C HIS A 163 -3.19 -3.44 0.97
N GLY A 164 -1.97 -3.10 1.34
CA GLY A 164 -1.27 -2.02 0.67
C GLY A 164 -0.04 -1.51 1.41
N LEU A 165 -0.11 -0.27 1.88
CA LEU A 165 0.98 0.48 2.49
C LEU A 165 0.67 0.81 3.94
N ALA A 166 1.69 0.78 4.79
CA ALA A 166 1.69 1.37 6.13
C ALA A 166 2.83 2.39 6.21
N PHE A 167 2.49 3.68 6.39
CA PHE A 167 3.40 4.80 6.47
C PHE A 167 3.41 5.37 7.89
N ASN A 168 4.54 5.32 8.55
CA ASN A 168 4.71 5.81 9.92
C ASN A 168 4.70 7.35 9.92
N VAL A 169 3.65 7.97 10.47
CA VAL A 169 3.50 9.43 10.52
C VAL A 169 3.90 9.97 11.89
N ARG A 170 3.19 9.59 12.94
CA ARG A 170 3.42 10.01 14.34
C ARG A 170 2.87 8.93 15.27
N MET A 171 3.61 7.90 15.49
CA MET A 171 3.20 6.74 16.25
C MET A 171 4.22 6.33 17.30
N ASP A 172 3.82 5.46 18.21
CA ASP A 172 4.76 4.74 19.04
C ASP A 172 5.49 3.68 18.21
N LEU A 173 6.81 3.78 18.12
CA LEU A 173 7.66 2.84 17.39
C LEU A 173 8.14 1.67 18.26
N GLU A 174 7.95 1.72 19.60
CA GLU A 174 8.40 0.65 20.51
C GLU A 174 7.87 -0.73 20.13
N PRO A 175 6.60 -0.91 19.71
CA PRO A 175 6.10 -2.23 19.31
C PRO A 175 6.90 -2.88 18.17
N PHE A 176 7.56 -2.14 17.31
CA PHE A 176 8.44 -2.72 16.28
C PHE A 176 9.67 -3.42 16.87
N GLU A 177 10.13 -3.06 18.07
CA GLU A 177 11.22 -3.73 18.77
C GLU A 177 10.82 -5.11 19.31
N ARG A 178 9.50 -5.39 19.37
CA ARG A 178 8.92 -6.67 19.81
C ARG A 178 8.79 -7.70 18.70
N ILE A 179 9.21 -7.36 17.49
CA ILE A 179 9.17 -8.21 16.30
C ILE A 179 10.48 -8.07 15.51
N ASN A 180 10.72 -8.97 14.55
CA ASN A 180 11.69 -8.75 13.48
C ASN A 180 10.96 -8.23 12.25
N PRO A 181 10.84 -6.90 12.05
CA PRO A 181 10.00 -6.35 11.00
C PRO A 181 10.44 -6.85 9.64
N CYS A 182 9.49 -7.32 8.82
CA CYS A 182 9.78 -7.88 7.49
C CYS A 182 10.75 -9.08 7.52
N GLY A 183 10.90 -9.77 8.66
CA GLY A 183 11.85 -10.87 8.83
C GLY A 183 13.32 -10.45 9.02
N TYR A 184 13.59 -9.16 9.18
CA TYR A 184 14.97 -8.64 9.34
C TYR A 184 15.25 -8.28 10.80
N PRO A 185 16.07 -9.08 11.53
CA PRO A 185 16.50 -8.72 12.88
C PRO A 185 17.23 -7.38 12.89
N GLY A 186 16.87 -6.51 13.85
CA GLY A 186 17.54 -5.21 14.01
C GLY A 186 17.18 -4.15 12.96
N LEU A 187 16.15 -4.37 12.16
CA LEU A 187 15.65 -3.34 11.23
C LEU A 187 15.06 -2.16 12.02
N GLU A 188 15.74 -1.03 11.98
CA GLU A 188 15.28 0.19 12.62
C GLU A 188 14.13 0.83 11.84
N MET A 189 13.15 1.34 12.59
CA MET A 189 12.02 2.09 12.07
C MET A 189 12.20 3.59 12.31
N THR A 190 11.58 4.41 11.45
CA THR A 190 11.48 5.85 11.62
C THR A 190 10.07 6.32 11.25
N GLN A 191 9.78 7.62 11.42
CA GLN A 191 8.47 8.20 11.19
C GLN A 191 8.57 9.66 10.73
N LEU A 192 7.52 10.14 10.05
CA LEU A 192 7.49 11.45 9.40
C LEU A 192 7.67 12.60 10.39
N CYS A 193 7.09 12.51 11.60
CA CYS A 193 7.17 13.58 12.58
C CYS A 193 8.61 13.89 13.07
N GLN A 194 9.58 13.04 12.80
CA GLN A 194 10.99 13.32 13.05
C GLN A 194 11.56 14.35 12.05
N PHE A 195 10.88 14.56 10.92
CA PHE A 195 11.29 15.45 9.84
C PHE A 195 10.29 16.60 9.62
N ARG A 196 9.01 16.37 9.90
CA ARG A 196 7.91 17.34 9.86
C ARG A 196 7.18 17.29 11.20
N SER A 197 7.55 18.20 12.12
CA SER A 197 7.12 18.15 13.53
C SER A 197 5.62 18.34 13.76
N ASP A 198 4.88 18.94 12.82
CA ASP A 198 3.43 19.14 12.83
C ASP A 198 2.63 18.02 12.14
N ALA A 199 3.30 17.00 11.58
CA ALA A 199 2.62 15.94 10.85
C ALA A 199 1.57 15.23 11.73
N ASN A 200 0.37 15.04 11.19
CA ASN A 200 -0.69 14.19 11.73
C ASN A 200 -1.30 13.35 10.60
N VAL A 201 -1.93 12.23 10.95
CA VAL A 201 -2.34 11.24 9.95
C VAL A 201 -3.44 11.76 9.04
N ALA A 202 -4.40 12.54 9.55
CA ALA A 202 -5.53 13.01 8.76
C ALA A 202 -5.08 13.99 7.66
N ASP A 203 -4.19 14.95 8.00
CA ASP A 203 -3.65 15.89 7.02
C ASP A 203 -2.76 15.17 6.00
N VAL A 204 -1.90 14.25 6.47
CA VAL A 204 -1.08 13.43 5.57
C VAL A 204 -1.96 12.58 4.63
N ALA A 205 -3.05 12.01 5.11
CA ALA A 205 -3.98 11.24 4.28
C ALA A 205 -4.63 12.10 3.19
N ALA A 206 -5.04 13.34 3.54
CA ALA A 206 -5.65 14.27 2.60
C ALA A 206 -4.67 14.70 1.48
N GLU A 207 -3.38 14.83 1.81
CA GLU A 207 -2.32 15.14 0.84
C GLU A 207 -1.90 13.90 0.03
N PHE A 208 -1.76 12.75 0.70
CA PHE A 208 -1.25 11.50 0.14
C PHE A 208 -2.21 10.85 -0.87
N GLY A 209 -3.52 10.86 -0.58
CA GLY A 209 -4.51 10.20 -1.42
C GLY A 209 -4.50 10.71 -2.87
N PRO A 210 -4.66 12.02 -3.13
CA PRO A 210 -4.58 12.59 -4.48
C PRO A 210 -3.23 12.34 -5.17
N LEU A 211 -2.12 12.45 -4.40
CA LEU A 211 -0.78 12.18 -4.92
C LEU A 211 -0.64 10.71 -5.38
N PHE A 212 -1.17 9.76 -4.59
CA PHE A 212 -1.16 8.35 -4.97
C PHE A 212 -1.94 8.10 -6.27
N VAL A 213 -3.13 8.70 -6.41
CA VAL A 213 -3.94 8.55 -7.63
C VAL A 213 -3.19 9.10 -8.86
N ALA A 214 -2.54 10.26 -8.75
CA ALA A 214 -1.76 10.83 -9.82
C ALA A 214 -0.56 9.95 -10.22
N ILE A 215 0.16 9.42 -9.23
CA ILE A 215 1.32 8.53 -9.48
C ILE A 215 0.87 7.18 -10.04
N LEU A 216 -0.25 6.63 -9.57
CA LEU A 216 -0.83 5.40 -10.11
C LEU A 216 -1.15 5.54 -11.61
N ASP A 217 -1.70 6.69 -12.01
CA ASP A 217 -1.97 6.99 -13.41
C ASP A 217 -0.68 7.07 -14.24
N GLN A 218 0.37 7.73 -13.74
CA GLN A 218 1.69 7.76 -14.38
C GLN A 218 2.27 6.36 -14.59
N VAL A 219 2.18 5.48 -13.57
CA VAL A 219 2.67 4.10 -13.65
C VAL A 219 1.88 3.31 -14.71
N ARG A 220 0.56 3.51 -14.77
CA ARG A 220 -0.31 2.90 -15.77
C ARG A 220 0.08 3.32 -17.19
N GLN A 221 0.25 4.62 -17.41
CA GLN A 221 0.66 5.17 -18.71
C GLN A 221 2.04 4.68 -19.15
N ALA A 222 3.01 4.63 -18.21
CA ALA A 222 4.35 4.11 -18.50
C ALA A 222 4.31 2.63 -18.91
N ARG A 223 3.46 1.82 -18.23
CA ARG A 223 3.28 0.40 -18.56
C ARG A 223 2.59 0.20 -19.92
N ALA A 224 1.63 1.02 -20.27
CA ALA A 224 0.98 0.96 -21.58
C ALA A 224 2.00 1.19 -22.70
N ARG A 225 2.79 2.26 -22.60
CA ARG A 225 3.88 2.58 -23.56
C ARG A 225 4.95 1.50 -23.69
N ALA A 226 5.23 0.74 -22.63
CA ALA A 226 6.23 -0.33 -22.66
C ALA A 226 5.72 -1.62 -23.35
N LYS A 227 4.45 -1.68 -23.74
CA LYS A 227 3.85 -2.80 -24.47
C LYS A 227 3.66 -2.54 -25.94
N GLU A 228 3.82 -1.27 -26.38
CA GLU A 228 3.87 -0.83 -27.78
C GLU A 228 5.27 -1.06 -28.38
#